data_8144ec3739f653ea378ba20498292dbc
#
_entry.id   8144ec3739f653ea378ba20498292dbc
#
_cell.length_a   1.000
_cell.length_b   1.000
_cell.length_c   1.000
_cell.angle_alpha   90.00
_cell.angle_beta   90.00
_cell.angle_gamma   90.00
#
_symmetry.space_group_name_H-M   'P 1'
#
loop_
_entity.id
_entity.type
_entity.pdbx_description
1 polymer ?
#
loop_
_entity_poly.entity_id
_entity_poly.type
_entity_poly.pdbx_seq_one_letter_code
_entity_poly.pdbx_strand_id
1 'polypeptide(L)'
;MTRKNQVTKRPSHFMAAVGLLILSLALRPAIISIGPILLDIRQAFTLSFTQASLLTSIPDLCMGFLALASPLLAKRFGVNGTIIGSLVLLGLGVVLRSRMESVSGLLFTTFIIGIGIAVAGSLIGGWIKEFYSDHAPMFMGIYSTGLSLGATAAAAGTGALTSATGSWRVGAGIWAVLCVTGILSWLCLAKSHTPPTERRQSRGSVRLPWGNPKAWLIALYFGCSQFLGYAMLAWLASSMLQMHTSAIAPGYLLSAFTLIFTVANFGTGAIAGKSTDRRFLIAISSSLTVLGLAGLAFITTIAPLIFVASTAVGLGSAFTLGMTLPLDQTHSPQQANAWTVFTLFIGYLIAAVGPFGFGALRDLSGGFALPYLLLTAVAVLMLLLTPLLKPAVELRSEMDSAAQIPDLG
;
A
#
# COMPACT_ATOMS: atom_id res chain seq x y z
N MET A 1 -21.86 33.06 32.37
CA MET A 1 -21.30 33.04 31.01
C MET A 1 -21.55 31.68 30.41
N THR A 2 -22.59 31.57 29.62
CA THR A 2 -23.09 30.36 28.98
C THR A 2 -22.11 29.88 27.87
N ARG A 3 -21.43 28.76 28.08
CA ARG A 3 -20.67 28.09 27.03
C ARG A 3 -21.65 27.69 25.90
N LYS A 4 -21.64 28.43 24.80
CA LYS A 4 -22.28 28.02 23.54
C LYS A 4 -21.70 26.68 23.15
N ASN A 5 -22.50 25.63 23.21
CA ASN A 5 -22.20 24.32 22.56
C ASN A 5 -22.00 24.63 21.07
N GLN A 6 -20.75 24.70 20.62
CA GLN A 6 -20.46 24.72 19.20
C GLN A 6 -20.79 23.32 18.70
N VAL A 7 -21.94 23.21 18.04
CA VAL A 7 -22.35 22.01 17.31
C VAL A 7 -21.33 21.83 16.20
N THR A 8 -20.49 20.79 16.31
CA THR A 8 -19.58 20.40 15.24
C THR A 8 -20.42 20.06 14.01
N LYS A 9 -20.43 20.93 13.01
CA LYS A 9 -21.06 20.63 11.72
C LYS A 9 -20.29 19.48 11.08
N ARG A 10 -20.92 18.32 10.97
CA ARG A 10 -20.42 17.19 10.19
C ARG A 10 -21.02 17.27 8.79
N PRO A 11 -20.27 17.02 7.70
CA PRO A 11 -20.87 16.85 6.38
C PRO A 11 -21.85 15.66 6.40
N SER A 12 -22.78 15.66 5.47
CA SER A 12 -23.64 14.49 5.31
C SER A 12 -22.77 13.27 5.00
N HIS A 13 -23.21 12.08 5.44
CA HIS A 13 -22.49 10.82 5.17
C HIS A 13 -22.24 10.63 3.67
N PHE A 14 -23.21 11.03 2.84
CA PHE A 14 -23.09 10.97 1.38
C PHE A 14 -21.98 11.85 0.85
N MET A 15 -21.91 13.13 1.27
CA MET A 15 -20.87 14.06 0.84
C MET A 15 -19.48 13.63 1.27
N ALA A 16 -19.36 13.10 2.50
CA ALA A 16 -18.09 12.56 2.99
C ALA A 16 -17.66 11.30 2.21
N ALA A 17 -18.58 10.39 1.91
CA ALA A 17 -18.32 9.19 1.14
C ALA A 17 -17.84 9.51 -0.28
N VAL A 18 -18.55 10.39 -0.99
CA VAL A 18 -18.18 10.83 -2.34
C VAL A 18 -16.83 11.57 -2.32
N GLY A 19 -16.65 12.47 -1.34
CA GLY A 19 -15.41 13.22 -1.22
C GLY A 19 -14.19 12.35 -0.94
N LEU A 20 -14.31 11.36 -0.06
CA LEU A 20 -13.26 10.38 0.21
C LEU A 20 -12.97 9.49 -1.00
N LEU A 21 -14.00 9.06 -1.71
CA LEU A 21 -13.84 8.25 -2.93
C LEU A 21 -13.03 9.03 -3.98
N ILE A 22 -13.41 10.27 -4.28
CA ILE A 22 -12.72 11.11 -5.27
C ILE A 22 -11.28 11.39 -4.86
N LEU A 23 -11.03 11.71 -3.60
CA LEU A 23 -9.67 11.94 -3.09
C LEU A 23 -8.82 10.68 -3.22
N SER A 24 -9.34 9.53 -2.81
CA SER A 24 -8.58 8.27 -2.81
C SER A 24 -8.26 7.79 -4.22
N LEU A 25 -9.11 8.07 -5.21
CA LEU A 25 -8.81 7.84 -6.62
C LEU A 25 -7.51 8.52 -7.08
N ALA A 26 -7.14 9.66 -6.48
CA ALA A 26 -5.94 10.43 -6.87
C ALA A 26 -4.63 9.87 -6.30
N LEU A 27 -4.66 9.10 -5.21
CA LEU A 27 -3.45 8.75 -4.46
C LEU A 27 -2.62 7.61 -5.09
N ARG A 28 -3.22 6.68 -5.82
CA ARG A 28 -2.52 5.51 -6.36
C ARG A 28 -2.01 5.65 -7.80
N PRO A 29 -2.65 6.38 -8.70
CA PRO A 29 -2.24 6.45 -10.10
C PRO A 29 -0.81 6.89 -10.32
N ALA A 30 -0.31 7.82 -9.51
CA ALA A 30 1.06 8.35 -9.65
C ALA A 30 2.17 7.30 -9.48
N ILE A 31 1.92 6.22 -8.72
CA ILE A 31 2.85 5.08 -8.56
C ILE A 31 2.53 4.01 -9.61
N ILE A 32 1.27 3.61 -9.72
CA ILE A 32 0.87 2.45 -10.54
C ILE A 32 1.05 2.72 -12.04
N SER A 33 0.89 3.98 -12.47
CA SER A 33 1.12 4.38 -13.88
C SER A 33 2.55 4.11 -14.37
N ILE A 34 3.52 3.97 -13.46
CA ILE A 34 4.92 3.73 -13.86
C ILE A 34 5.11 2.34 -14.46
N GLY A 35 4.47 1.29 -13.88
CA GLY A 35 4.65 -0.08 -14.35
C GLY A 35 4.45 -0.27 -15.86
N PRO A 36 3.31 0.16 -16.45
CA PRO A 36 3.04 0.02 -17.88
C PRO A 36 4.01 0.77 -18.82
N ILE A 37 4.60 1.87 -18.36
CA ILE A 37 5.49 2.74 -19.17
C ILE A 37 6.95 2.71 -18.69
N LEU A 38 7.30 1.79 -17.81
CA LEU A 38 8.64 1.72 -17.21
C LEU A 38 9.73 1.52 -18.25
N LEU A 39 9.45 0.71 -19.27
CA LEU A 39 10.40 0.46 -20.35
C LEU A 39 10.61 1.71 -21.24
N ASP A 40 9.54 2.46 -21.51
CA ASP A 40 9.63 3.71 -22.27
C ASP A 40 10.46 4.76 -21.53
N ILE A 41 10.23 4.90 -20.20
CA ILE A 41 11.03 5.79 -19.36
C ILE A 41 12.49 5.32 -19.31
N ARG A 42 12.70 4.01 -19.13
CA ARG A 42 14.03 3.43 -19.11
C ARG A 42 14.79 3.70 -20.41
N GLN A 43 14.14 3.56 -21.54
CA GLN A 43 14.75 3.83 -22.85
C GLN A 43 15.03 5.33 -23.04
N ALA A 44 14.08 6.20 -22.67
CA ALA A 44 14.22 7.65 -22.82
C ALA A 44 15.39 8.25 -22.01
N PHE A 45 15.70 7.66 -20.85
CA PHE A 45 16.77 8.13 -19.96
C PHE A 45 17.98 7.19 -19.87
N THR A 46 18.03 6.13 -20.68
CA THR A 46 19.10 5.11 -20.67
C THR A 46 19.36 4.51 -19.29
N LEU A 47 18.28 4.29 -18.51
CA LEU A 47 18.38 3.78 -17.15
C LEU A 47 18.67 2.27 -17.14
N SER A 48 19.45 1.80 -16.14
CA SER A 48 19.45 0.38 -15.78
C SER A 48 18.09 -0.04 -15.18
N PHE A 49 17.81 -1.33 -15.08
CA PHE A 49 16.59 -1.81 -14.40
C PHE A 49 16.61 -1.44 -12.92
N THR A 50 17.79 -1.48 -12.29
CA THR A 50 18.00 -1.01 -10.91
C THR A 50 17.64 0.46 -10.74
N GLN A 51 18.08 1.35 -11.64
CA GLN A 51 17.76 2.78 -11.59
C GLN A 51 16.28 3.03 -11.83
N ALA A 52 15.67 2.32 -12.78
CA ALA A 52 14.25 2.46 -13.09
C ALA A 52 13.35 2.04 -11.91
N SER A 53 13.76 1.05 -11.11
CA SER A 53 13.02 0.62 -9.92
C SER A 53 12.91 1.69 -8.83
N LEU A 54 13.82 2.68 -8.81
CA LEU A 54 13.76 3.80 -7.86
C LEU A 54 12.49 4.64 -8.02
N LEU A 55 11.86 4.61 -9.21
CA LEU A 55 10.60 5.31 -9.46
C LEU A 55 9.42 4.77 -8.64
N THR A 56 9.52 3.54 -8.17
CA THR A 56 8.53 2.90 -7.29
C THR A 56 9.05 2.73 -5.86
N SER A 57 10.33 2.44 -5.66
CA SER A 57 10.95 2.27 -4.34
C SER A 57 11.01 3.56 -3.52
N ILE A 58 11.26 4.73 -4.16
CA ILE A 58 11.31 6.03 -3.44
C ILE A 58 9.98 6.37 -2.78
N PRO A 59 8.80 6.29 -3.45
CA PRO A 59 7.52 6.49 -2.80
C PRO A 59 7.27 5.54 -1.60
N ASP A 60 7.69 4.29 -1.69
CA ASP A 60 7.54 3.32 -0.59
C ASP A 60 8.38 3.73 0.62
N LEU A 61 9.63 4.17 0.41
CA LEU A 61 10.45 4.75 1.49
C LEU A 61 9.77 5.97 2.13
N CYS A 62 9.19 6.86 1.31
CA CYS A 62 8.44 8.00 1.82
C CYS A 62 7.25 7.54 2.68
N MET A 63 6.50 6.52 2.25
CA MET A 63 5.37 5.98 3.01
C MET A 63 5.82 5.41 4.37
N GLY A 64 6.97 4.75 4.44
CA GLY A 64 7.55 4.29 5.70
C GLY A 64 7.89 5.46 6.63
N PHE A 65 8.80 6.32 6.22
CA PHE A 65 9.31 7.40 7.08
C PHE A 65 8.26 8.45 7.44
N LEU A 66 7.44 8.86 6.49
CA LEU A 66 6.48 9.94 6.68
C LEU A 66 5.21 9.49 7.41
N ALA A 67 4.94 8.19 7.51
CA ALA A 67 3.89 7.69 8.40
C ALA A 67 4.11 8.15 9.85
N LEU A 68 5.37 8.25 10.29
CA LEU A 68 5.76 8.75 11.62
C LEU A 68 5.70 10.28 11.71
N ALA A 69 6.02 10.99 10.63
CA ALA A 69 6.13 12.45 10.61
C ALA A 69 4.80 13.17 10.35
N SER A 70 3.85 12.52 9.69
CA SER A 70 2.58 13.14 9.27
C SER A 70 1.77 13.76 10.42
N PRO A 71 1.68 13.14 11.63
CA PRO A 71 0.99 13.76 12.76
C PRO A 71 1.64 15.07 13.23
N LEU A 72 2.96 15.23 13.06
CA LEU A 72 3.67 16.46 13.40
C LEU A 72 3.32 17.59 12.42
N LEU A 73 3.24 17.27 11.13
CA LEU A 73 2.80 18.19 10.09
C LEU A 73 1.34 18.64 10.33
N ALA A 74 0.47 17.68 10.67
CA ALA A 74 -0.93 17.98 10.98
C ALA A 74 -1.09 18.86 12.22
N LYS A 75 -0.21 18.78 13.22
CA LYS A 75 -0.19 19.68 14.38
C LYS A 75 0.17 21.11 13.98
N ARG A 76 1.07 21.29 13.00
CA ARG A 76 1.54 22.61 12.58
C ARG A 76 0.61 23.31 11.61
N PHE A 77 0.08 22.58 10.62
CA PHE A 77 -0.69 23.13 9.50
C PHE A 77 -2.19 22.78 9.56
N GLY A 78 -2.60 22.02 10.58
CA GLY A 78 -3.95 21.42 10.66
C GLY A 78 -4.09 20.20 9.71
N VAL A 79 -4.99 19.29 10.03
CA VAL A 79 -5.21 18.07 9.23
C VAL A 79 -5.64 18.42 7.80
N ASN A 80 -6.61 19.32 7.65
CA ASN A 80 -7.12 19.72 6.33
C ASN A 80 -6.06 20.42 5.48
N GLY A 81 -5.31 21.37 6.07
CA GLY A 81 -4.22 22.07 5.37
C GLY A 81 -3.11 21.13 4.94
N THR A 82 -2.76 20.15 5.78
CA THR A 82 -1.74 19.15 5.47
C THR A 82 -2.18 18.23 4.34
N ILE A 83 -3.43 17.76 4.33
CA ILE A 83 -3.96 16.92 3.24
C ILE A 83 -4.00 17.71 1.92
N ILE A 84 -4.49 18.96 1.93
CA ILE A 84 -4.51 19.80 0.71
C ILE A 84 -3.08 20.02 0.20
N GLY A 85 -2.16 20.43 1.07
CA GLY A 85 -0.76 20.63 0.72
C GLY A 85 -0.11 19.38 0.12
N SER A 86 -0.43 18.20 0.67
CA SER A 86 0.05 16.90 0.17
C SER A 86 -0.50 16.57 -1.21
N LEU A 87 -1.78 16.83 -1.47
CA LEU A 87 -2.39 16.63 -2.79
C LEU A 87 -1.85 17.62 -3.83
N VAL A 88 -1.57 18.86 -3.43
CA VAL A 88 -0.91 19.86 -4.29
C VAL A 88 0.50 19.38 -4.65
N LEU A 89 1.29 18.95 -3.66
CA LEU A 89 2.63 18.37 -3.91
C LEU A 89 2.56 17.16 -4.84
N LEU A 90 1.59 16.27 -4.62
CA LEU A 90 1.36 15.11 -5.47
C LEU A 90 1.08 15.53 -6.93
N GLY A 91 0.13 16.43 -7.13
CA GLY A 91 -0.26 16.92 -8.46
C GLY A 91 0.88 17.63 -9.18
N LEU A 92 1.58 18.53 -8.47
CA LEU A 92 2.78 19.21 -9.00
C LEU A 92 3.88 18.20 -9.35
N GLY A 93 4.13 17.22 -8.47
CA GLY A 93 5.10 16.16 -8.73
C GLY A 93 4.78 15.36 -9.98
N VAL A 94 3.51 15.01 -10.22
CA VAL A 94 3.06 14.29 -11.42
C VAL A 94 3.26 15.12 -12.68
N VAL A 95 2.86 16.40 -12.66
CA VAL A 95 3.04 17.32 -13.80
C VAL A 95 4.52 17.56 -14.09
N LEU A 96 5.31 17.86 -13.06
CA LEU A 96 6.74 18.09 -13.22
C LEU A 96 7.45 16.83 -13.73
N ARG A 97 7.12 15.63 -13.19
CA ARG A 97 7.71 14.37 -13.66
C ARG A 97 7.52 14.17 -15.16
N SER A 98 6.37 14.52 -15.70
CA SER A 98 6.09 14.42 -17.13
C SER A 98 6.88 15.40 -18.02
N ARG A 99 7.53 16.41 -17.41
CA ARG A 99 8.33 17.44 -18.10
C ARG A 99 9.84 17.28 -17.91
N MET A 100 10.26 16.34 -17.03
CA MET A 100 11.68 16.17 -16.74
C MET A 100 12.46 15.60 -17.93
N GLU A 101 13.69 16.14 -18.10
CA GLU A 101 14.65 15.72 -19.11
C GLU A 101 15.93 15.12 -18.50
N SER A 102 16.06 15.17 -17.18
CA SER A 102 17.19 14.60 -16.45
C SER A 102 16.76 13.50 -15.46
N VAL A 103 17.63 12.52 -15.25
CA VAL A 103 17.42 11.43 -14.29
C VAL A 103 17.25 11.98 -12.87
N SER A 104 18.08 12.94 -12.47
CA SER A 104 17.98 13.58 -11.15
C SER A 104 16.65 14.30 -10.94
N GLY A 105 16.17 15.02 -11.96
CA GLY A 105 14.85 15.65 -11.95
C GLY A 105 13.71 14.64 -11.85
N LEU A 106 13.82 13.52 -12.59
CA LEU A 106 12.85 12.42 -12.54
C LEU A 106 12.76 11.79 -11.14
N LEU A 107 13.91 11.51 -10.50
CA LEU A 107 13.94 10.95 -9.15
C LEU A 107 13.49 11.96 -8.10
N PHE A 108 13.85 13.24 -8.25
CA PHE A 108 13.42 14.30 -7.33
C PHE A 108 11.90 14.50 -7.38
N THR A 109 11.30 14.52 -8.57
CA THR A 109 9.85 14.62 -8.71
C THR A 109 9.13 13.37 -8.18
N THR A 110 9.74 12.20 -8.31
CA THR A 110 9.25 10.95 -7.72
C THR A 110 9.26 11.01 -6.18
N PHE A 111 10.29 11.61 -5.59
CA PHE A 111 10.35 11.87 -4.15
C PHE A 111 9.24 12.82 -3.69
N ILE A 112 8.98 13.91 -4.43
CA ILE A 112 7.85 14.84 -4.16
C ILE A 112 6.51 14.09 -4.20
N ILE A 113 6.31 13.23 -5.19
CA ILE A 113 5.11 12.38 -5.31
C ILE A 113 4.99 11.48 -4.09
N GLY A 114 6.09 10.84 -3.68
CA GLY A 114 6.14 9.96 -2.50
C GLY A 114 5.73 10.70 -1.22
N ILE A 115 6.21 11.93 -1.01
CA ILE A 115 5.80 12.77 0.13
C ILE A 115 4.29 13.01 0.10
N GLY A 116 3.75 13.42 -1.05
CA GLY A 116 2.33 13.73 -1.21
C GLY A 116 1.44 12.54 -0.85
N ILE A 117 1.76 11.36 -1.37
CA ILE A 117 1.00 10.13 -1.10
C ILE A 117 1.11 9.71 0.37
N ALA A 118 2.33 9.71 0.91
CA ALA A 118 2.61 9.23 2.26
C ALA A 118 1.88 10.06 3.33
N VAL A 119 1.96 11.39 3.21
CA VAL A 119 1.36 12.31 4.19
C VAL A 119 -0.17 12.30 4.08
N ALA A 120 -0.73 12.40 2.86
CA ALA A 120 -2.18 12.32 2.69
C ALA A 120 -2.75 11.00 3.19
N GLY A 121 -2.17 9.87 2.75
CA GLY A 121 -2.66 8.53 3.10
C GLY A 121 -2.66 8.25 4.60
N SER A 122 -1.63 8.70 5.33
CA SER A 122 -1.50 8.46 6.77
C SER A 122 -2.51 9.26 7.62
N LEU A 123 -2.99 10.41 7.13
CA LEU A 123 -3.90 11.28 7.87
C LEU A 123 -5.38 10.92 7.69
N ILE A 124 -5.75 10.30 6.57
CA ILE A 124 -7.15 10.00 6.25
C ILE A 124 -7.76 9.03 7.25
N GLY A 125 -7.04 7.99 7.66
CA GLY A 125 -7.54 7.04 8.66
C GLY A 125 -7.85 7.69 10.00
N GLY A 126 -7.02 8.64 10.44
CA GLY A 126 -7.25 9.45 11.63
C GLY A 126 -8.48 10.35 11.48
N TRP A 127 -8.63 11.00 10.34
CA TRP A 127 -9.77 11.84 10.03
C TRP A 127 -11.09 11.05 10.03
N ILE A 128 -11.13 9.86 9.43
CA ILE A 128 -12.30 8.98 9.45
C ILE A 128 -12.68 8.62 10.89
N LYS A 129 -11.72 8.22 11.71
CA LYS A 129 -11.98 7.88 13.12
C LYS A 129 -12.49 9.07 13.93
N GLU A 130 -12.01 10.27 13.66
CA GLU A 130 -12.42 11.48 14.38
C GLU A 130 -13.87 11.89 14.07
N PHE A 131 -14.25 11.85 12.79
CA PHE A 131 -15.55 12.37 12.35
C PHE A 131 -16.62 11.31 12.17
N TYR A 132 -16.26 10.07 11.90
CA TYR A 132 -17.16 8.97 11.55
C TYR A 132 -16.82 7.67 12.32
N SER A 133 -16.52 7.74 13.62
CA SER A 133 -16.17 6.60 14.47
C SER A 133 -17.14 5.43 14.36
N ASP A 134 -18.47 5.73 14.38
CA ASP A 134 -19.52 4.73 14.37
C ASP A 134 -19.67 4.02 13.01
N HIS A 135 -19.17 4.64 11.95
CA HIS A 135 -19.20 4.14 10.57
C HIS A 135 -17.79 4.01 9.97
N ALA A 136 -16.76 4.00 10.82
CA ALA A 136 -15.37 3.96 10.37
C ALA A 136 -15.06 2.80 9.41
N PRO A 137 -15.55 1.56 9.60
CA PRO A 137 -15.33 0.48 8.66
C PRO A 137 -15.88 0.78 7.26
N MET A 138 -17.06 1.38 7.16
CA MET A 138 -17.69 1.76 5.89
C MET A 138 -16.85 2.82 5.16
N PHE A 139 -16.42 3.90 5.84
CA PHE A 139 -15.62 4.96 5.23
C PHE A 139 -14.22 4.50 4.86
N MET A 140 -13.60 3.59 5.65
CA MET A 140 -12.34 2.95 5.27
C MET A 140 -12.51 2.05 4.04
N GLY A 141 -13.63 1.35 3.93
CA GLY A 141 -13.99 0.59 2.73
C GLY A 141 -14.09 1.48 1.48
N ILE A 142 -14.79 2.62 1.57
CA ILE A 142 -14.90 3.61 0.49
C ILE A 142 -13.53 4.15 0.09
N TYR A 143 -12.71 4.52 1.08
CA TYR A 143 -11.33 4.96 0.87
C TYR A 143 -10.50 3.90 0.13
N SER A 144 -10.52 2.66 0.59
CA SER A 144 -9.80 1.55 -0.05
C SER A 144 -10.31 1.25 -1.46
N THR A 145 -11.62 1.34 -1.67
CA THR A 145 -12.23 1.18 -3.01
C THR A 145 -11.72 2.25 -3.98
N GLY A 146 -11.66 3.50 -3.55
CA GLY A 146 -11.11 4.58 -4.38
C GLY A 146 -9.64 4.38 -4.71
N LEU A 147 -8.80 3.98 -3.74
CA LEU A 147 -7.41 3.63 -3.99
C LEU A 147 -7.28 2.55 -5.08
N SER A 148 -8.10 1.51 -4.98
CA SER A 148 -8.08 0.37 -5.89
C SER A 148 -8.57 0.72 -7.29
N LEU A 149 -9.67 1.47 -7.39
CA LEU A 149 -10.19 1.94 -8.68
C LEU A 149 -9.18 2.86 -9.37
N GLY A 150 -8.54 3.77 -8.63
CA GLY A 150 -7.47 4.62 -9.13
C GLY A 150 -6.27 3.81 -9.64
N ALA A 151 -5.85 2.79 -8.90
CA ALA A 151 -4.78 1.88 -9.29
C ALA A 151 -5.11 1.12 -10.57
N THR A 152 -6.31 0.53 -10.63
CA THR A 152 -6.77 -0.26 -11.79
C THR A 152 -6.91 0.62 -13.04
N ALA A 153 -7.48 1.82 -12.90
CA ALA A 153 -7.58 2.78 -14.00
C ALA A 153 -6.20 3.19 -14.51
N ALA A 154 -5.23 3.44 -13.62
CA ALA A 154 -3.87 3.79 -14.01
C ALA A 154 -3.17 2.63 -14.71
N ALA A 155 -3.32 1.40 -14.22
CA ALA A 155 -2.72 0.22 -14.81
C ALA A 155 -3.23 -0.02 -16.25
N ALA A 156 -4.53 0.08 -16.49
CA ALA A 156 -5.13 -0.09 -17.82
C ALA A 156 -4.90 1.12 -18.73
N GLY A 157 -5.16 2.32 -18.19
CA GLY A 157 -5.24 3.55 -19.01
C GLY A 157 -3.88 4.10 -19.42
N THR A 158 -2.85 3.95 -18.57
CA THR A 158 -1.54 4.56 -18.86
C THR A 158 -0.90 4.02 -20.14
N GLY A 159 -0.85 2.69 -20.28
CA GLY A 159 -0.29 2.05 -21.47
C GLY A 159 -1.08 2.39 -22.75
N ALA A 160 -2.42 2.36 -22.67
CA ALA A 160 -3.30 2.70 -23.78
C ALA A 160 -3.11 4.15 -24.22
N LEU A 161 -3.04 5.10 -23.29
CA LEU A 161 -2.79 6.51 -23.59
C LEU A 161 -1.40 6.74 -24.17
N THR A 162 -0.38 6.06 -23.66
CA THR A 162 0.98 6.13 -24.20
C THR A 162 1.03 5.65 -25.62
N SER A 163 0.40 4.51 -25.93
CA SER A 163 0.32 3.97 -27.29
C SER A 163 -0.45 4.88 -28.24
N ALA A 164 -1.57 5.46 -27.79
CA ALA A 164 -2.41 6.34 -28.60
C ALA A 164 -1.74 7.69 -28.91
N THR A 165 -0.92 8.22 -27.98
CA THR A 165 -0.27 9.54 -28.12
C THR A 165 1.19 9.46 -28.55
N GLY A 166 1.78 8.26 -28.57
CA GLY A 166 3.21 8.06 -28.82
C GLY A 166 4.12 8.64 -27.72
N SER A 167 3.58 8.99 -26.54
CA SER A 167 4.32 9.69 -25.49
C SER A 167 4.02 9.15 -24.09
N TRP A 168 5.02 8.56 -23.46
CA TRP A 168 4.92 8.14 -22.05
C TRP A 168 4.66 9.32 -21.12
N ARG A 169 5.09 10.54 -21.50
CA ARG A 169 4.89 11.76 -20.72
C ARG A 169 3.40 12.09 -20.55
N VAL A 170 2.61 11.90 -21.60
CA VAL A 170 1.15 12.07 -21.56
C VAL A 170 0.53 11.00 -20.69
N GLY A 171 0.91 9.73 -20.89
CA GLY A 171 0.44 8.62 -20.06
C GLY A 171 0.71 8.80 -18.57
N ALA A 172 1.90 9.33 -18.21
CA ALA A 172 2.27 9.61 -16.82
C ALA A 172 1.57 10.87 -16.26
N GLY A 173 1.45 11.93 -17.09
CA GLY A 173 0.99 13.25 -16.64
C GLY A 173 -0.52 13.40 -16.50
N ILE A 174 -1.33 12.63 -17.24
CA ILE A 174 -2.78 12.73 -17.24
C ILE A 174 -3.41 12.56 -15.84
N TRP A 175 -2.76 11.78 -15.01
CA TRP A 175 -3.24 11.47 -13.64
C TRP A 175 -3.22 12.68 -12.70
N ALA A 176 -2.56 13.78 -13.09
CA ALA A 176 -2.65 15.05 -12.37
C ALA A 176 -4.09 15.60 -12.32
N VAL A 177 -4.93 15.25 -13.28
CA VAL A 177 -6.36 15.63 -13.29
C VAL A 177 -7.07 15.08 -12.06
N LEU A 178 -6.76 13.83 -11.66
CA LEU A 178 -7.34 13.26 -10.43
C LEU A 178 -6.85 13.97 -9.17
N CYS A 179 -5.64 14.51 -9.17
CA CYS A 179 -5.14 15.30 -8.05
C CYS A 179 -5.94 16.62 -7.92
N VAL A 180 -6.26 17.26 -9.03
CA VAL A 180 -7.11 18.47 -9.03
C VAL A 180 -8.51 18.16 -8.50
N THR A 181 -9.15 17.09 -9.00
CA THR A 181 -10.48 16.68 -8.50
C THR A 181 -10.44 16.30 -7.02
N GLY A 182 -9.36 15.63 -6.56
CA GLY A 182 -9.13 15.30 -5.15
C GLY A 182 -9.00 16.55 -4.27
N ILE A 183 -8.25 17.57 -4.72
CA ILE A 183 -8.10 18.85 -4.02
C ILE A 183 -9.45 19.55 -3.89
N LEU A 184 -10.18 19.68 -5.01
CA LEU A 184 -11.50 20.33 -5.01
C LEU A 184 -12.48 19.62 -4.08
N SER A 185 -12.50 18.29 -4.15
CA SER A 185 -13.33 17.46 -3.29
C SER A 185 -13.00 17.66 -1.80
N TRP A 186 -11.71 17.67 -1.44
CA TRP A 186 -11.30 17.89 -0.06
C TRP A 186 -11.57 19.31 0.42
N LEU A 187 -11.43 20.33 -0.43
CA LEU A 187 -11.81 21.71 -0.11
C LEU A 187 -13.30 21.83 0.23
N CYS A 188 -14.17 21.13 -0.51
CA CYS A 188 -15.60 21.07 -0.21
C CYS A 188 -15.86 20.40 1.15
N LEU A 189 -15.18 19.31 1.44
CA LEU A 189 -15.27 18.63 2.73
C LEU A 189 -14.75 19.51 3.87
N ALA A 190 -13.58 20.11 3.70
CA ALA A 190 -12.95 20.94 4.73
C ALA A 190 -13.80 22.17 5.12
N LYS A 191 -14.49 22.79 4.16
CA LYS A 191 -15.42 23.91 4.44
C LYS A 191 -16.65 23.49 5.26
N SER A 192 -17.04 22.23 5.15
CA SER A 192 -18.21 21.69 5.86
C SER A 192 -17.89 21.20 7.27
N HIS A 193 -16.61 21.20 7.65
CA HIS A 193 -16.13 20.78 8.96
C HIS A 193 -15.65 21.98 9.76
N THR A 194 -16.19 22.13 10.96
CA THR A 194 -15.54 22.93 11.99
C THR A 194 -14.69 21.95 12.82
N PRO A 195 -13.35 22.06 12.83
CA PRO A 195 -12.56 21.18 13.68
C PRO A 195 -13.02 21.37 15.12
N PRO A 196 -13.15 20.27 15.90
CA PRO A 196 -13.40 20.40 17.34
C PRO A 196 -12.25 21.20 17.91
N THR A 197 -12.58 22.32 18.57
CA THR A 197 -11.62 23.15 19.30
C THR A 197 -10.92 22.23 20.29
N GLU A 198 -9.64 21.92 20.01
CA GLU A 198 -8.69 21.26 20.92
C GLU A 198 -9.28 20.14 21.80
N ARG A 199 -9.76 19.05 21.20
CA ARG A 199 -9.75 17.80 21.93
C ARG A 199 -8.29 17.35 21.99
N ARG A 200 -7.67 17.68 23.11
CA ARG A 200 -6.34 17.27 23.54
C ARG A 200 -6.17 15.78 23.20
N GLN A 201 -5.66 15.50 21.99
CA GLN A 201 -5.21 14.12 21.72
C GLN A 201 -4.31 13.73 22.87
N SER A 202 -4.69 12.67 23.56
CA SER A 202 -3.97 12.12 24.69
C SER A 202 -2.47 12.18 24.40
N ARG A 203 -1.73 12.95 25.21
CA ARG A 203 -0.28 13.16 25.12
C ARG A 203 0.51 11.91 25.54
N GLY A 204 -0.01 10.73 25.32
CA GLY A 204 0.78 9.51 25.44
C GLY A 204 1.75 9.45 24.27
N SER A 205 3.04 9.63 24.52
CA SER A 205 4.06 9.28 23.53
C SER A 205 3.86 7.79 23.21
N VAL A 206 3.46 7.50 21.97
CA VAL A 206 3.28 6.13 21.49
C VAL A 206 4.67 5.50 21.48
N ARG A 207 5.00 4.70 22.51
CA ARG A 207 6.23 3.93 22.51
C ARG A 207 6.10 2.79 21.51
N LEU A 208 6.89 2.84 20.47
CA LEU A 208 6.94 1.78 19.46
C LEU A 208 7.53 0.50 20.07
N PRO A 209 7.07 -0.69 19.68
CA PRO A 209 7.44 -1.97 20.29
C PRO A 209 8.79 -2.52 19.80
N TRP A 210 9.85 -1.70 19.83
CA TRP A 210 11.19 -2.07 19.33
C TRP A 210 11.78 -3.32 19.99
N GLY A 211 11.51 -3.53 21.28
CA GLY A 211 12.00 -4.69 22.04
C GLY A 211 11.12 -5.93 21.94
N ASN A 212 10.02 -5.91 21.18
CA ASN A 212 9.09 -7.04 21.14
C ASN A 212 9.31 -7.91 19.91
N PRO A 213 9.77 -9.17 20.01
CA PRO A 213 10.06 -10.04 18.88
C PRO A 213 8.83 -10.35 18.02
N LYS A 214 7.62 -10.39 18.63
CA LYS A 214 6.38 -10.62 17.89
C LYS A 214 6.03 -9.43 17.00
N ALA A 215 6.28 -8.19 17.46
CA ALA A 215 6.07 -7.01 16.65
C ALA A 215 6.98 -7.03 15.40
N TRP A 216 8.23 -7.46 15.56
CA TRP A 216 9.15 -7.65 14.45
C TRP A 216 8.69 -8.77 13.50
N LEU A 217 8.19 -9.89 14.02
CA LEU A 217 7.68 -10.98 13.21
C LEU A 217 6.49 -10.54 12.34
N ILE A 218 5.55 -9.80 12.91
CA ILE A 218 4.39 -9.25 12.20
C ILE A 218 4.85 -8.22 11.16
N ALA A 219 5.76 -7.34 11.53
CA ALA A 219 6.32 -6.34 10.63
C ALA A 219 7.09 -6.99 9.46
N LEU A 220 7.81 -8.09 9.71
CA LEU A 220 8.49 -8.87 8.68
C LEU A 220 7.51 -9.54 7.73
N TYR A 221 6.47 -10.21 8.27
CA TYR A 221 5.43 -10.84 7.43
C TYR A 221 4.73 -9.81 6.54
N PHE A 222 4.28 -8.69 7.12
CA PHE A 222 3.67 -7.60 6.37
C PHE A 222 4.65 -7.00 5.36
N GLY A 223 5.90 -6.79 5.75
CA GLY A 223 6.97 -6.27 4.90
C GLY A 223 7.25 -7.18 3.70
N CYS A 224 7.32 -8.49 3.90
CA CYS A 224 7.46 -9.46 2.80
C CYS A 224 6.26 -9.39 1.84
N SER A 225 5.03 -9.31 2.37
CA SER A 225 3.83 -9.14 1.55
C SER A 225 3.90 -7.87 0.70
N GLN A 226 4.34 -6.75 1.29
CA GLN A 226 4.47 -5.48 0.58
C GLN A 226 5.65 -5.47 -0.40
N PHE A 227 6.78 -6.11 -0.06
CA PHE A 227 7.90 -6.35 -0.96
C PHE A 227 7.44 -7.00 -2.26
N LEU A 228 6.67 -8.08 -2.15
CA LEU A 228 6.12 -8.81 -3.29
C LEU A 228 5.10 -7.96 -4.05
N GLY A 229 4.18 -7.31 -3.35
CA GLY A 229 3.14 -6.49 -3.95
C GLY A 229 3.70 -5.34 -4.77
N TYR A 230 4.64 -4.57 -4.23
CA TYR A 230 5.24 -3.45 -4.95
C TYR A 230 6.18 -3.87 -6.06
N ALA A 231 6.90 -5.00 -5.90
CA ALA A 231 7.67 -5.59 -7.00
C ALA A 231 6.76 -5.99 -8.18
N MET A 232 5.61 -6.62 -7.90
CA MET A 232 4.62 -6.96 -8.93
C MET A 232 4.03 -5.70 -9.58
N LEU A 233 3.67 -4.68 -8.81
CA LEU A 233 3.14 -3.42 -9.34
C LEU A 233 4.13 -2.69 -10.25
N ALA A 234 5.42 -2.76 -9.93
CA ALA A 234 6.47 -2.14 -10.73
C ALA A 234 6.81 -2.92 -12.01
N TRP A 235 6.91 -4.24 -11.90
CA TRP A 235 7.58 -5.05 -12.92
C TRP A 235 6.67 -5.97 -13.72
N LEU A 236 5.45 -6.29 -13.25
CA LEU A 236 4.57 -7.25 -13.93
C LEU A 236 4.33 -6.86 -15.40
N ALA A 237 3.90 -5.61 -15.66
CA ALA A 237 3.62 -5.17 -17.02
C ALA A 237 4.86 -5.21 -17.90
N SER A 238 5.99 -4.70 -17.41
CA SER A 238 7.25 -4.62 -18.15
C SER A 238 7.86 -6.00 -18.41
N SER A 239 7.79 -6.93 -17.46
CA SER A 239 8.31 -8.29 -17.64
C SER A 239 7.48 -9.07 -18.64
N MET A 240 6.15 -8.99 -18.58
CA MET A 240 5.26 -9.66 -19.52
C MET A 240 5.45 -9.14 -20.96
N LEU A 241 5.67 -7.83 -21.11
CA LEU A 241 5.95 -7.24 -22.42
C LEU A 241 7.25 -7.76 -23.04
N GLN A 242 8.34 -7.82 -22.26
CA GLN A 242 9.64 -8.28 -22.77
C GLN A 242 9.71 -9.80 -22.97
N MET A 243 8.97 -10.58 -22.19
CA MET A 243 8.92 -12.02 -22.37
C MET A 243 8.00 -12.45 -23.53
N HIS A 244 7.24 -11.56 -24.12
CA HIS A 244 6.29 -11.84 -25.24
C HIS A 244 5.33 -12.99 -24.91
N THR A 245 4.97 -13.16 -23.64
CA THR A 245 4.29 -14.35 -23.14
C THR A 245 2.78 -14.28 -23.16
N SER A 246 2.19 -13.15 -23.55
CA SER A 246 0.74 -12.98 -23.49
C SER A 246 0.19 -12.22 -24.68
N ALA A 247 -0.92 -12.70 -25.25
CA ALA A 247 -1.75 -11.95 -26.20
C ALA A 247 -2.50 -10.78 -25.50
N ILE A 248 -2.56 -10.78 -24.17
CA ILE A 248 -3.21 -9.72 -23.38
C ILE A 248 -2.20 -8.58 -23.20
N ALA A 249 -2.63 -7.36 -23.51
CA ALA A 249 -1.78 -6.19 -23.30
C ALA A 249 -1.31 -6.09 -21.82
N PRO A 250 -0.02 -5.83 -21.55
CA PRO A 250 0.57 -5.89 -20.21
C PRO A 250 -0.13 -5.00 -19.17
N GLY A 251 -0.65 -3.85 -19.56
CA GLY A 251 -1.44 -2.96 -18.70
C GLY A 251 -2.73 -3.60 -18.21
N TYR A 252 -3.39 -4.43 -19.02
CA TYR A 252 -4.59 -5.17 -18.59
C TYR A 252 -4.26 -6.31 -17.61
N LEU A 253 -3.11 -6.96 -17.76
CA LEU A 253 -2.65 -7.95 -16.77
C LEU A 253 -2.39 -7.28 -15.40
N LEU A 254 -1.77 -6.10 -15.39
CA LEU A 254 -1.58 -5.34 -14.17
C LEU A 254 -2.91 -4.85 -13.60
N SER A 255 -3.87 -4.47 -14.44
CA SER A 255 -5.22 -4.10 -13.99
C SER A 255 -5.96 -5.28 -13.39
N ALA A 256 -5.87 -6.45 -14.01
CA ALA A 256 -6.43 -7.68 -13.46
C ALA A 256 -5.80 -8.01 -12.11
N PHE A 257 -4.48 -7.89 -11.98
CA PHE A 257 -3.77 -8.06 -10.71
C PHE A 257 -4.33 -7.13 -9.63
N THR A 258 -4.42 -5.82 -9.89
CA THR A 258 -4.88 -4.84 -8.90
C THR A 258 -6.36 -5.05 -8.52
N LEU A 259 -7.22 -5.42 -9.48
CA LEU A 259 -8.62 -5.69 -9.25
C LEU A 259 -8.81 -6.96 -8.41
N ILE A 260 -8.17 -8.06 -8.79
CA ILE A 260 -8.23 -9.34 -8.07
C ILE A 260 -7.65 -9.19 -6.66
N PHE A 261 -6.52 -8.51 -6.52
CA PHE A 261 -5.93 -8.16 -5.22
C PHE A 261 -6.95 -7.46 -4.32
N THR A 262 -7.67 -6.48 -4.87
CA THR A 262 -8.67 -5.72 -4.14
C THR A 262 -9.84 -6.59 -3.69
N VAL A 263 -10.39 -7.41 -4.59
CA VAL A 263 -11.49 -8.33 -4.27
C VAL A 263 -11.06 -9.32 -3.18
N ALA A 264 -9.85 -9.88 -3.29
CA ALA A 264 -9.29 -10.79 -2.29
C ALA A 264 -9.08 -10.11 -0.94
N ASN A 265 -8.59 -8.86 -0.93
CA ASN A 265 -8.42 -8.05 0.28
C ASN A 265 -9.76 -7.89 1.03
N PHE A 266 -10.81 -7.45 0.35
CA PHE A 266 -12.14 -7.30 0.96
C PHE A 266 -12.75 -8.64 1.38
N GLY A 267 -12.68 -9.66 0.53
CA GLY A 267 -13.18 -11.00 0.83
C GLY A 267 -12.51 -11.60 2.06
N THR A 268 -11.19 -11.48 2.16
CA THR A 268 -10.43 -11.95 3.32
C THR A 268 -10.81 -11.18 4.59
N GLY A 269 -11.01 -9.86 4.50
CA GLY A 269 -11.47 -9.05 5.64
C GLY A 269 -12.82 -9.54 6.19
N ALA A 270 -13.75 -9.90 5.33
CA ALA A 270 -15.06 -10.42 5.72
C ALA A 270 -14.98 -11.82 6.39
N ILE A 271 -14.05 -12.67 5.93
CA ILE A 271 -13.87 -14.03 6.46
C ILE A 271 -13.02 -14.01 7.73
N ALA A 272 -11.98 -13.22 7.76
CA ALA A 272 -11.02 -13.16 8.87
C ALA A 272 -11.68 -12.75 10.19
N GLY A 273 -12.73 -11.94 10.17
CA GLY A 273 -13.48 -11.56 11.37
C GLY A 273 -14.18 -12.72 12.11
N LYS A 274 -14.32 -13.89 11.46
CA LYS A 274 -15.01 -15.07 12.03
C LYS A 274 -14.10 -16.02 12.81
N SER A 275 -12.79 -15.87 12.72
CA SER A 275 -11.82 -16.75 13.39
C SER A 275 -10.80 -15.95 14.18
N THR A 276 -10.43 -16.42 15.38
CA THR A 276 -9.33 -15.87 16.18
C THR A 276 -7.97 -16.38 15.74
N ASP A 277 -7.91 -17.59 15.19
CA ASP A 277 -6.68 -18.15 14.60
C ASP A 277 -6.66 -17.90 13.10
N ARG A 278 -5.74 -17.07 12.66
CA ARG A 278 -5.59 -16.67 11.25
C ARG A 278 -4.55 -17.47 10.49
N ARG A 279 -3.84 -18.39 11.15
CA ARG A 279 -2.72 -19.17 10.54
C ARG A 279 -3.15 -19.93 9.29
N PHE A 280 -4.35 -20.52 9.30
CA PHE A 280 -4.87 -21.22 8.14
C PHE A 280 -5.06 -20.30 6.93
N LEU A 281 -5.65 -19.13 7.13
CA LEU A 281 -5.81 -18.14 6.05
C LEU A 281 -4.47 -17.59 5.58
N ILE A 282 -3.52 -17.37 6.50
CA ILE A 282 -2.14 -16.94 6.19
C ILE A 282 -1.43 -18.01 5.36
N ALA A 283 -1.55 -19.29 5.71
CA ALA A 283 -0.96 -20.41 4.97
C ALA A 283 -1.52 -20.49 3.54
N ILE A 284 -2.85 -20.43 3.38
CA ILE A 284 -3.49 -20.43 2.05
C ILE A 284 -3.01 -19.25 1.21
N SER A 285 -3.06 -18.03 1.77
CA SER A 285 -2.65 -16.82 1.04
C SER A 285 -1.18 -16.88 0.62
N SER A 286 -0.29 -17.32 1.50
CA SER A 286 1.13 -17.49 1.19
C SER A 286 1.36 -18.60 0.16
N SER A 287 0.64 -19.71 0.26
CA SER A 287 0.74 -20.82 -0.73
C SER A 287 0.29 -20.40 -2.12
N LEU A 288 -0.84 -19.66 -2.22
CA LEU A 288 -1.31 -19.10 -3.49
C LEU A 288 -0.28 -18.12 -4.09
N THR A 289 0.38 -17.34 -3.24
CA THR A 289 1.45 -16.43 -3.67
C THR A 289 2.65 -17.20 -4.20
N VAL A 290 3.09 -18.26 -3.50
CA VAL A 290 4.20 -19.13 -3.95
C VAL A 290 3.86 -19.77 -5.29
N LEU A 291 2.67 -20.38 -5.42
CA LEU A 291 2.26 -21.05 -6.66
C LEU A 291 2.18 -20.07 -7.83
N GLY A 292 1.63 -18.88 -7.61
CA GLY A 292 1.52 -17.86 -8.63
C GLY A 292 2.90 -17.36 -9.09
N LEU A 293 3.79 -16.99 -8.16
CA LEU A 293 5.13 -16.49 -8.48
C LEU A 293 6.04 -17.58 -9.09
N ALA A 294 5.97 -18.80 -8.60
CA ALA A 294 6.68 -19.92 -9.20
C ALA A 294 6.19 -20.20 -10.64
N GLY A 295 4.86 -20.12 -10.86
CA GLY A 295 4.31 -20.22 -12.21
C GLY A 295 4.82 -19.13 -13.15
N LEU A 296 4.91 -17.90 -12.67
CA LEU A 296 5.50 -16.77 -13.43
C LEU A 296 7.01 -16.94 -13.66
N ALA A 297 7.73 -17.66 -12.78
CA ALA A 297 9.15 -17.92 -12.97
C ALA A 297 9.43 -19.00 -14.04
N PHE A 298 8.61 -20.07 -14.08
CA PHE A 298 8.92 -21.27 -14.85
C PHE A 298 7.97 -21.54 -16.02
N ILE A 299 6.70 -21.07 -15.96
CA ILE A 299 5.62 -21.50 -16.87
C ILE A 299 4.87 -20.29 -17.46
N THR A 300 5.56 -19.19 -17.68
CA THR A 300 4.94 -17.91 -18.13
C THR A 300 4.20 -18.00 -19.47
N THR A 301 4.53 -18.97 -20.32
CA THR A 301 3.94 -19.12 -21.66
C THR A 301 2.55 -19.75 -21.65
N ILE A 302 2.21 -20.51 -20.58
CA ILE A 302 0.99 -21.33 -20.50
C ILE A 302 -0.04 -20.67 -19.60
N ALA A 303 -0.73 -19.65 -19.87
CA ALA A 303 -1.77 -19.00 -19.05
C ALA A 303 -1.24 -18.07 -17.93
N PRO A 304 -0.50 -17.01 -18.28
CA PRO A 304 0.05 -16.06 -17.31
C PRO A 304 -1.03 -15.42 -16.41
N LEU A 305 -2.27 -15.27 -16.90
CA LEU A 305 -3.37 -14.72 -16.13
C LEU A 305 -3.72 -15.55 -14.88
N ILE A 306 -3.62 -16.89 -14.97
CA ILE A 306 -3.90 -17.77 -13.81
C ILE A 306 -2.87 -17.54 -12.71
N PHE A 307 -1.59 -17.45 -13.07
CA PHE A 307 -0.50 -17.20 -12.11
C PHE A 307 -0.56 -15.79 -11.53
N VAL A 308 -0.89 -14.80 -12.37
CA VAL A 308 -1.14 -13.42 -11.93
C VAL A 308 -2.33 -13.37 -10.95
N ALA A 309 -3.43 -14.06 -11.27
CA ALA A 309 -4.61 -14.13 -10.40
C ALA A 309 -4.30 -14.82 -9.07
N SER A 310 -3.59 -15.96 -9.10
CA SER A 310 -3.17 -16.67 -7.88
C SER A 310 -2.31 -15.78 -6.98
N THR A 311 -1.32 -15.08 -7.57
CA THR A 311 -0.48 -14.13 -6.84
C THR A 311 -1.30 -12.98 -6.26
N ALA A 312 -2.25 -12.43 -7.03
CA ALA A 312 -3.09 -11.32 -6.61
C ALA A 312 -4.03 -11.71 -5.46
N VAL A 313 -4.66 -12.89 -5.51
CA VAL A 313 -5.47 -13.42 -4.41
C VAL A 313 -4.61 -13.61 -3.16
N GLY A 314 -3.46 -14.25 -3.30
CA GLY A 314 -2.55 -14.48 -2.19
C GLY A 314 -2.10 -13.18 -1.52
N LEU A 315 -1.59 -12.21 -2.29
CA LEU A 315 -1.08 -10.94 -1.76
C LEU A 315 -2.18 -10.02 -1.23
N GLY A 316 -3.36 -9.99 -1.87
CA GLY A 316 -4.52 -9.23 -1.38
C GLY A 316 -5.00 -9.74 -0.03
N SER A 317 -5.04 -11.06 0.14
CA SER A 317 -5.36 -11.71 1.42
C SER A 317 -4.27 -11.44 2.47
N ALA A 318 -2.99 -11.59 2.10
CA ALA A 318 -1.86 -11.37 2.99
C ALA A 318 -1.79 -9.92 3.49
N PHE A 319 -2.15 -8.93 2.65
CA PHE A 319 -2.23 -7.53 3.05
C PHE A 319 -3.24 -7.33 4.20
N THR A 320 -4.47 -7.83 4.02
CA THR A 320 -5.52 -7.72 5.05
C THR A 320 -5.09 -8.41 6.35
N LEU A 321 -4.57 -9.65 6.25
CA LEU A 321 -4.14 -10.43 7.40
C LEU A 321 -2.98 -9.73 8.12
N GLY A 322 -1.98 -9.24 7.40
CA GLY A 322 -0.85 -8.51 7.96
C GLY A 322 -1.25 -7.22 8.69
N MET A 323 -2.29 -6.52 8.21
CA MET A 323 -2.84 -5.33 8.87
C MET A 323 -3.71 -5.64 10.09
N THR A 324 -4.26 -6.85 10.20
CA THR A 324 -5.06 -7.26 11.37
C THR A 324 -4.21 -7.86 12.49
N LEU A 325 -3.08 -8.49 12.18
CA LEU A 325 -2.20 -9.11 13.17
C LEU A 325 -1.78 -8.20 14.33
N PRO A 326 -1.44 -6.90 14.13
CA PRO A 326 -1.15 -5.98 15.23
C PRO A 326 -2.33 -5.82 16.20
N LEU A 327 -3.57 -5.87 15.69
CA LEU A 327 -4.78 -5.73 16.49
C LEU A 327 -5.04 -6.98 17.35
N ASP A 328 -4.76 -8.16 16.77
CA ASP A 328 -4.96 -9.46 17.44
C ASP A 328 -3.97 -9.69 18.60
N GLN A 329 -2.82 -9.01 18.58
CA GLN A 329 -1.75 -9.18 19.59
C GLN A 329 -1.76 -8.11 20.68
N THR A 330 -2.71 -7.18 20.66
CA THR A 330 -2.73 -6.02 21.58
C THR A 330 -4.04 -5.92 22.34
N HIS A 331 -3.97 -5.44 23.60
CA HIS A 331 -5.11 -5.38 24.50
C HIS A 331 -5.66 -3.96 24.69
N SER A 332 -4.99 -2.94 24.14
CA SER A 332 -5.45 -1.55 24.23
C SER A 332 -5.37 -0.84 22.88
N PRO A 333 -6.28 0.13 22.63
CA PRO A 333 -6.25 0.92 21.39
C PRO A 333 -4.92 1.65 21.18
N GLN A 334 -4.24 2.07 22.25
CA GLN A 334 -2.95 2.74 22.18
C GLN A 334 -1.85 1.79 21.73
N GLN A 335 -1.82 0.57 22.30
CA GLN A 335 -0.87 -0.47 21.85
C GLN A 335 -1.13 -0.89 20.41
N ALA A 336 -2.41 -1.11 20.05
CA ALA A 336 -2.80 -1.46 18.68
C ALA A 336 -2.30 -0.41 17.66
N ASN A 337 -2.47 0.88 17.98
CA ASN A 337 -1.96 1.96 17.16
C ASN A 337 -0.43 1.95 17.07
N ALA A 338 0.27 1.74 18.18
CA ALA A 338 1.73 1.68 18.22
C ALA A 338 2.28 0.55 17.34
N TRP A 339 1.67 -0.63 17.45
CA TRP A 339 2.07 -1.82 16.70
C TRP A 339 1.75 -1.65 15.20
N THR A 340 0.59 -1.09 14.85
CA THR A 340 0.23 -0.81 13.46
C THR A 340 1.21 0.19 12.82
N VAL A 341 1.53 1.28 13.52
CA VAL A 341 2.50 2.28 13.03
C VAL A 341 3.88 1.66 12.84
N PHE A 342 4.32 0.81 13.79
CA PHE A 342 5.59 0.09 13.69
C PHE A 342 5.59 -0.87 12.51
N THR A 343 4.52 -1.65 12.33
CA THR A 343 4.36 -2.60 11.21
C THR A 343 4.39 -1.88 9.87
N LEU A 344 3.70 -0.74 9.75
CA LEU A 344 3.73 0.07 8.52
C LEU A 344 5.11 0.66 8.26
N PHE A 345 5.76 1.20 9.29
CA PHE A 345 7.09 1.80 9.15
C PHE A 345 8.11 0.77 8.64
N ILE A 346 8.28 -0.33 9.37
CA ILE A 346 9.23 -1.40 8.99
C ILE A 346 8.79 -2.07 7.68
N GLY A 347 7.48 -2.32 7.54
CA GLY A 347 6.94 -2.98 6.36
C GLY A 347 7.18 -2.22 5.07
N TYR A 348 7.02 -0.90 5.05
CA TYR A 348 7.31 -0.10 3.86
C TYR A 348 8.81 0.08 3.58
N LEU A 349 9.66 0.05 4.61
CA LEU A 349 11.11 -0.02 4.38
C LEU A 349 11.51 -1.31 3.68
N ILE A 350 10.95 -2.45 4.09
CA ILE A 350 11.15 -3.74 3.42
C ILE A 350 10.54 -3.72 2.01
N ALA A 351 9.34 -3.15 1.85
CA ALA A 351 8.64 -3.03 0.58
C ALA A 351 9.49 -2.32 -0.49
N ALA A 352 10.15 -1.22 -0.12
CA ALA A 352 10.99 -0.44 -1.03
C ALA A 352 12.16 -1.25 -1.63
N VAL A 353 12.61 -2.30 -0.94
CA VAL A 353 13.66 -3.20 -1.44
C VAL A 353 13.11 -4.14 -2.54
N GLY A 354 11.80 -4.39 -2.60
CA GLY A 354 11.19 -5.33 -3.55
C GLY A 354 11.41 -4.95 -5.02
N PRO A 355 10.92 -3.79 -5.47
CA PRO A 355 11.17 -3.33 -6.84
C PRO A 355 12.65 -3.19 -7.15
N PHE A 356 13.44 -2.68 -6.19
CA PHE A 356 14.88 -2.48 -6.33
C PHE A 356 15.62 -3.82 -6.53
N GLY A 357 15.36 -4.80 -5.66
CA GLY A 357 15.98 -6.13 -5.76
C GLY A 357 15.61 -6.86 -7.06
N PHE A 358 14.35 -6.72 -7.50
CA PHE A 358 13.91 -7.27 -8.79
C PHE A 358 14.71 -6.65 -9.95
N GLY A 359 14.83 -5.32 -9.99
CA GLY A 359 15.57 -4.60 -11.02
C GLY A 359 17.06 -4.93 -11.03
N ALA A 360 17.69 -5.01 -9.83
CA ALA A 360 19.09 -5.36 -9.69
C ALA A 360 19.39 -6.79 -10.20
N LEU A 361 18.55 -7.77 -9.84
CA LEU A 361 18.70 -9.13 -10.35
C LEU A 361 18.44 -9.22 -11.86
N ARG A 362 17.55 -8.38 -12.41
CA ARG A 362 17.34 -8.30 -13.85
C ARG A 362 18.57 -7.77 -14.59
N ASP A 363 19.24 -6.74 -14.05
CA ASP A 363 20.49 -6.22 -14.60
C ASP A 363 21.61 -7.28 -14.55
N LEU A 364 21.72 -8.04 -13.46
CA LEU A 364 22.75 -9.06 -13.26
C LEU A 364 22.53 -10.31 -14.11
N SER A 365 21.29 -10.78 -14.22
CA SER A 365 20.97 -12.06 -14.87
C SER A 365 20.65 -11.96 -16.35
N GLY A 366 20.36 -10.74 -16.85
CA GLY A 366 19.89 -10.54 -18.21
C GLY A 366 18.49 -11.11 -18.51
N GLY A 367 17.82 -11.74 -17.52
CA GLY A 367 16.52 -12.39 -17.67
C GLY A 367 15.55 -12.08 -16.52
N PHE A 368 14.29 -12.54 -16.61
CA PHE A 368 13.27 -12.35 -15.58
C PHE A 368 13.10 -13.55 -14.64
N ALA A 369 13.66 -14.72 -14.98
CA ALA A 369 13.55 -15.94 -14.17
C ALA A 369 14.12 -15.73 -12.76
N LEU A 370 15.35 -15.20 -12.65
CA LEU A 370 16.00 -14.98 -11.35
C LEU A 370 15.25 -13.95 -10.48
N PRO A 371 14.79 -12.77 -10.99
CA PRO A 371 13.91 -11.88 -10.26
C PRO A 371 12.63 -12.56 -9.72
N TYR A 372 11.92 -13.35 -10.54
CA TYR A 372 10.73 -14.07 -10.07
C TYR A 372 11.06 -15.16 -9.06
N LEU A 373 12.22 -15.81 -9.15
CA LEU A 373 12.70 -16.75 -8.14
C LEU A 373 12.98 -16.07 -6.80
N LEU A 374 13.54 -14.85 -6.80
CA LEU A 374 13.66 -14.05 -5.58
C LEU A 374 12.28 -13.81 -4.95
N LEU A 375 11.30 -13.38 -5.76
CA LEU A 375 9.95 -13.17 -5.25
C LEU A 375 9.36 -14.47 -4.69
N THR A 376 9.56 -15.59 -5.38
CA THR A 376 9.10 -16.90 -4.91
C THR A 376 9.77 -17.28 -3.58
N ALA A 377 11.07 -17.06 -3.43
CA ALA A 377 11.79 -17.31 -2.18
C ALA A 377 11.24 -16.47 -1.01
N VAL A 378 10.93 -15.19 -1.25
CA VAL A 378 10.28 -14.33 -0.24
C VAL A 378 8.87 -14.83 0.10
N ALA A 379 8.11 -15.32 -0.87
CA ALA A 379 6.79 -15.90 -0.63
C ALA A 379 6.89 -17.22 0.19
N VAL A 380 7.90 -18.04 -0.08
CA VAL A 380 8.21 -19.24 0.74
C VAL A 380 8.57 -18.81 2.17
N LEU A 381 9.37 -17.76 2.35
CA LEU A 381 9.66 -17.21 3.67
C LEU A 381 8.38 -16.82 4.41
N MET A 382 7.42 -16.14 3.74
CA MET A 382 6.13 -15.82 4.35
C MET A 382 5.37 -17.08 4.80
N LEU A 383 5.39 -18.14 4.00
CA LEU A 383 4.77 -19.41 4.35
C LEU A 383 5.45 -20.05 5.57
N LEU A 384 6.79 -20.04 5.63
CA LEU A 384 7.57 -20.55 6.76
C LEU A 384 7.38 -19.74 8.06
N LEU A 385 7.07 -18.45 7.96
CA LEU A 385 6.75 -17.63 9.13
C LEU A 385 5.36 -17.92 9.71
N THR A 386 4.46 -18.55 8.97
CA THR A 386 3.07 -18.80 9.37
C THR A 386 2.91 -19.50 10.72
N PRO A 387 3.63 -20.59 11.04
CA PRO A 387 3.49 -21.26 12.34
C PRO A 387 3.88 -20.39 13.54
N LEU A 388 4.75 -19.40 13.34
CA LEU A 388 5.22 -18.50 14.38
C LEU A 388 4.20 -17.40 14.72
N LEU A 389 3.22 -17.14 13.85
CA LEU A 389 2.17 -16.11 14.00
C LEU A 389 1.01 -16.63 14.87
N LYS A 390 1.30 -17.17 16.04
CA LYS A 390 0.30 -17.69 17.00
C LYS A 390 -0.55 -16.56 17.59
N PRO A 391 -1.89 -16.78 17.76
CA PRO A 391 -2.75 -15.83 18.44
C PRO A 391 -2.35 -15.64 19.91
N ALA A 392 -2.62 -14.47 20.49
CA ALA A 392 -2.26 -14.13 21.87
C ALA A 392 -2.95 -15.05 22.91
N VAL A 393 -4.11 -15.59 22.59
CA VAL A 393 -4.90 -16.47 23.47
C VAL A 393 -4.24 -17.83 23.68
N GLU A 394 -3.67 -18.46 22.64
CA GLU A 394 -2.99 -19.75 22.76
C GLU A 394 -1.73 -19.68 23.63
N LEU A 395 -1.02 -18.56 23.58
CA LEU A 395 0.20 -18.38 24.38
C LEU A 395 -0.07 -18.27 25.88
N ARG A 396 -1.23 -17.74 26.28
CA ARG A 396 -1.66 -17.76 27.69
C ARG A 396 -1.97 -19.17 28.15
N SER A 397 -2.70 -19.95 27.37
CA SER A 397 -3.03 -21.33 27.75
C SER A 397 -1.78 -22.22 27.79
N GLU A 398 -0.79 -22.03 26.91
CA GLU A 398 0.49 -22.75 26.97
C GLU A 398 1.33 -22.32 28.18
N MET A 399 1.37 -21.04 28.54
CA MET A 399 2.07 -20.54 29.72
C MET A 399 1.39 -20.99 31.06
N ASP A 400 0.07 -20.94 31.11
CA ASP A 400 -0.70 -21.38 32.26
C ASP A 400 -0.59 -22.90 32.47
N SER A 401 -0.56 -23.67 31.39
CA SER A 401 -0.35 -25.13 31.43
C SER A 401 1.10 -25.50 31.80
N ALA A 402 2.09 -24.74 31.33
CA ALA A 402 3.50 -24.93 31.74
C ALA A 402 3.75 -24.55 33.20
N ALA A 403 3.02 -23.56 33.73
CA ALA A 403 3.09 -23.16 35.15
C ALA A 403 2.38 -24.13 36.08
N GLN A 404 1.54 -25.04 35.57
CA GLN A 404 0.82 -26.07 36.35
C GLN A 404 1.51 -27.44 36.40
N ILE A 405 2.71 -27.60 35.80
CA ILE A 405 3.49 -28.81 35.97
C ILE A 405 4.08 -28.76 37.41
N PRO A 406 3.64 -29.62 38.35
CA PRO A 406 4.24 -29.67 39.66
C PRO A 406 5.68 -30.12 39.53
N ASP A 407 6.60 -29.45 40.23
CA ASP A 407 7.92 -29.97 40.52
C ASP A 407 7.80 -31.38 41.08
N LEU A 408 7.92 -32.39 40.23
CA LEU A 408 8.16 -33.78 40.68
C LEU A 408 9.64 -33.85 41.04
N GLY A 409 9.93 -33.41 42.29
CA GLY A 409 11.21 -33.59 42.94
C GLY A 409 11.54 -35.02 43.24
#